data_c51cde7e4d51ed011063c0cf129c81df
#
_entry.id   c51cde7e4d51ed011063c0cf129c81df
#
_cell.length_a   1.000
_cell.length_b   1.000
_cell.length_c   1.000
_cell.angle_alpha   90.00
_cell.angle_beta   90.00
_cell.angle_gamma   90.00
#
_symmetry.space_group_name_H-M   'P 1'
#
loop_
_entity.id
_entity.type
_entity.pdbx_description
1 polymer ?
#
loop_
_entity_poly.entity_id
_entity_poly.type
_entity_poly.pdbx_seq_one_letter_code
_entity_poly.pdbx_strand_id
1 'polypeptide(L)'
;MQFDQVTVIGGGLAGSECAIQLADRGFAVKLCEMRPQVSSPAHHTDHLAELVCSNSFKSTRPDSAAGLLKAELERMGSVLLDCAHRAAVPAGGALAVDRVKFSELVEAEVAARPNIEVVHGEVTQIPEGQVVIAAGPLCSPALSEEVMKLVGGDALAFFDAAAPIVDASTLDMDVLFSQSRYEEQGSGDYLNAPLNKEEYEAFIEALTTADRVVLKDFEGGDLFQACQPAEEVARTGKDAIRFGAMKPVGLTDPRTGRRPWAAIQLRAENKEKTAYNLVGFQTNLTFGEQKRVFHMVPGLENAGFFRYGVMHRNTFVDAPHVLDGTFAVPGTSVRLAGQITGTEGYMEAVATGLLAALNTYAEAIGAAPVELPRVGALGALVGYATDPATVGYQPMHVNFGLVPPLEDGKRRSKRDRYQAYADRALEALDAYLATRSDLFGGDRS
;
A
#
# COMPACT_ATOMS: atom_id res chain seq x y z
N MET A 1 12.44 28.59 14.08
CA MET A 1 11.19 27.81 13.97
C MET A 1 10.23 28.28 15.05
N GLN A 2 8.93 28.23 14.80
CA GLN A 2 7.90 28.60 15.80
C GLN A 2 7.77 27.52 16.88
N PHE A 3 8.11 26.27 16.53
CA PHE A 3 8.20 25.11 17.40
C PHE A 3 9.30 24.17 16.86
N ASP A 4 9.83 23.29 17.69
CA ASP A 4 10.94 22.39 17.38
C ASP A 4 10.70 20.94 17.86
N GLN A 5 9.53 20.65 18.41
CA GLN A 5 9.12 19.32 18.85
C GLN A 5 7.85 18.87 18.16
N VAL A 6 7.81 17.60 17.74
CA VAL A 6 6.65 16.98 17.09
C VAL A 6 6.45 15.58 17.61
N THR A 7 5.21 15.24 17.94
CA THR A 7 4.83 13.86 18.25
C THR A 7 4.23 13.19 16.99
N VAL A 8 4.80 12.06 16.59
CA VAL A 8 4.29 11.22 15.52
C VAL A 8 3.68 9.96 16.13
N ILE A 9 2.39 9.72 15.89
CA ILE A 9 1.65 8.57 16.45
C ILE A 9 1.47 7.51 15.38
N GLY A 10 2.10 6.35 15.57
CA GLY A 10 2.14 5.22 14.64
C GLY A 10 3.49 5.07 13.95
N GLY A 11 4.20 3.97 14.20
CA GLY A 11 5.50 3.62 13.59
C GLY A 11 5.36 2.82 12.29
N GLY A 12 4.22 2.96 11.58
CA GLY A 12 4.02 2.37 10.25
C GLY A 12 4.75 3.14 9.14
N LEU A 13 4.40 2.86 7.87
CA LEU A 13 5.04 3.49 6.70
C LEU A 13 4.98 5.02 6.73
N ALA A 14 3.79 5.57 6.97
CA ALA A 14 3.60 7.02 6.98
C ALA A 14 4.33 7.69 8.15
N GLY A 15 4.24 7.09 9.35
CA GLY A 15 4.86 7.68 10.54
C GLY A 15 6.37 7.57 10.54
N SER A 16 6.94 6.47 10.07
CA SER A 16 8.40 6.31 9.95
C SER A 16 8.98 7.30 8.93
N GLU A 17 8.37 7.44 7.74
CA GLU A 17 8.78 8.46 6.77
C GLU A 17 8.67 9.87 7.37
N CYS A 18 7.54 10.19 8.01
CA CYS A 18 7.31 11.49 8.64
C CYS A 18 8.36 11.81 9.72
N ALA A 19 8.62 10.86 10.62
CA ALA A 19 9.58 11.03 11.71
C ALA A 19 11.00 11.29 11.18
N ILE A 20 11.45 10.52 10.20
CA ILE A 20 12.74 10.66 9.54
C ILE A 20 12.86 12.05 8.88
N GLN A 21 11.86 12.43 8.11
CA GLN A 21 11.86 13.72 7.38
C GLN A 21 11.83 14.92 8.32
N LEU A 22 11.13 14.84 9.45
CA LEU A 22 11.14 15.88 10.49
C LEU A 22 12.50 15.95 11.19
N ALA A 23 13.07 14.80 11.55
CA ALA A 23 14.38 14.74 12.20
C ALA A 23 15.48 15.33 11.33
N ASP A 24 15.49 15.04 10.03
CA ASP A 24 16.45 15.61 9.06
C ASP A 24 16.31 17.13 8.90
N ARG A 25 15.18 17.71 9.34
CA ARG A 25 14.91 19.15 9.38
C ARG A 25 15.12 19.79 10.76
N GLY A 26 15.70 19.02 11.70
CA GLY A 26 16.13 19.51 13.00
C GLY A 26 15.08 19.50 14.10
N PHE A 27 13.96 18.81 13.92
CA PHE A 27 12.97 18.60 14.99
C PHE A 27 13.42 17.52 15.97
N ALA A 28 13.08 17.71 17.24
CA ALA A 28 13.00 16.63 18.20
C ALA A 28 11.69 15.85 17.97
N VAL A 29 11.80 14.59 17.57
CA VAL A 29 10.64 13.77 17.20
C VAL A 29 10.39 12.69 18.24
N LYS A 30 9.16 12.63 18.75
CA LYS A 30 8.68 11.51 19.56
C LYS A 30 7.83 10.60 18.67
N LEU A 31 8.39 9.44 18.27
CA LEU A 31 7.69 8.43 17.49
C LEU A 31 7.04 7.41 18.42
N CYS A 32 5.71 7.44 18.52
CA CYS A 32 4.95 6.52 19.36
C CYS A 32 4.50 5.30 18.54
N GLU A 33 4.86 4.09 18.96
CA GLU A 33 4.43 2.83 18.35
C GLU A 33 3.79 1.93 19.42
N MET A 34 2.57 1.44 19.17
CA MET A 34 1.85 0.64 20.16
C MET A 34 2.46 -0.75 20.40
N ARG A 35 3.18 -1.30 19.42
CA ARG A 35 3.84 -2.61 19.55
C ARG A 35 5.15 -2.50 20.35
N PRO A 36 5.55 -3.54 21.04
CA PRO A 36 4.93 -4.86 21.18
C PRO A 36 3.78 -4.93 22.19
N GLN A 37 3.45 -3.86 22.91
CA GLN A 37 2.52 -3.90 24.03
C GLN A 37 1.07 -4.14 23.55
N VAL A 38 0.69 -3.54 22.43
CA VAL A 38 -0.60 -3.75 21.76
C VAL A 38 -0.34 -4.04 20.29
N SER A 39 -0.95 -5.12 19.77
CA SER A 39 -0.87 -5.50 18.36
C SER A 39 -2.24 -5.53 17.72
N SER A 40 -2.30 -5.21 16.43
CA SER A 40 -3.50 -5.48 15.63
C SER A 40 -3.50 -6.93 15.12
N PRO A 41 -4.65 -7.47 14.70
CA PRO A 41 -4.71 -8.82 14.14
C PRO A 41 -3.88 -9.03 12.86
N ALA A 42 -3.46 -7.96 12.18
CA ALA A 42 -2.69 -8.02 10.93
C ALA A 42 -1.17 -7.98 11.14
N HIS A 43 -0.70 -7.44 12.27
CA HIS A 43 0.71 -7.36 12.57
C HIS A 43 1.21 -8.67 13.19
N HIS A 44 2.43 -9.07 12.83
CA HIS A 44 3.08 -10.31 13.27
C HIS A 44 4.44 -10.10 13.90
N THR A 45 5.00 -8.89 13.78
CA THR A 45 6.31 -8.50 14.30
C THR A 45 6.21 -7.21 15.10
N ASP A 46 7.28 -6.90 15.83
CA ASP A 46 7.41 -5.63 16.56
C ASP A 46 8.12 -4.54 15.74
N HIS A 47 8.52 -4.88 14.50
CA HIS A 47 9.27 -3.99 13.62
C HIS A 47 8.44 -2.77 13.18
N LEU A 48 9.12 -1.62 13.04
CA LEU A 48 8.55 -0.45 12.38
C LEU A 48 8.27 -0.75 10.89
N ALA A 49 7.33 -0.02 10.31
CA ALA A 49 6.96 -0.11 8.90
C ALA A 49 6.65 -1.54 8.40
N GLU A 50 6.11 -2.42 9.25
CA GLU A 50 5.70 -3.77 8.86
C GLU A 50 4.67 -3.75 7.73
N LEU A 51 4.91 -4.56 6.68
CA LEU A 51 4.00 -4.72 5.55
C LEU A 51 2.96 -5.81 5.83
N VAL A 52 1.75 -5.43 6.18
CA VAL A 52 0.72 -6.35 6.68
C VAL A 52 -0.04 -7.12 5.60
N CYS A 53 -0.24 -6.55 4.40
CA CYS A 53 -1.08 -7.14 3.35
C CYS A 53 -0.23 -7.91 2.32
N SER A 54 0.59 -7.22 1.54
CA SER A 54 1.48 -7.81 0.53
C SER A 54 2.90 -7.29 0.68
N ASN A 55 3.88 -7.88 -0.03
CA ASN A 55 5.24 -7.35 -0.06
C ASN A 55 5.50 -6.45 -1.29
N SER A 56 4.45 -6.01 -1.98
CA SER A 56 4.57 -5.25 -3.23
C SER A 56 4.18 -3.80 -3.06
N PHE A 57 5.05 -2.92 -3.52
CA PHE A 57 4.80 -1.50 -3.74
C PHE A 57 4.27 -1.19 -5.15
N LYS A 58 3.69 -2.17 -5.84
CA LYS A 58 3.12 -2.05 -7.20
C LYS A 58 4.18 -1.73 -8.28
N SER A 59 3.73 -1.32 -9.46
CA SER A 59 4.59 -1.08 -10.64
C SER A 59 5.66 -0.02 -10.41
N THR A 60 6.84 -0.22 -11.03
CA THR A 60 7.94 0.77 -11.11
C THR A 60 7.90 1.59 -12.39
N ARG A 61 7.08 1.21 -13.36
CA ARG A 61 7.04 1.83 -14.69
C ARG A 61 6.42 3.23 -14.61
N PRO A 62 7.08 4.29 -15.13
CA PRO A 62 6.55 5.66 -15.12
C PRO A 62 5.20 5.81 -15.85
N ASP A 63 4.95 4.98 -16.88
CA ASP A 63 3.68 4.92 -17.61
C ASP A 63 2.55 4.21 -16.82
N SER A 64 2.73 4.06 -15.51
CA SER A 64 1.70 3.66 -14.54
C SER A 64 1.63 4.68 -13.40
N ALA A 65 0.45 4.93 -12.85
CA ALA A 65 0.30 5.91 -11.77
C ALA A 65 1.14 5.55 -10.52
N ALA A 66 1.24 4.26 -10.17
CA ALA A 66 2.08 3.80 -9.07
C ALA A 66 3.59 4.00 -9.34
N GLY A 67 4.04 3.87 -10.59
CA GLY A 67 5.43 4.16 -10.97
C GLY A 67 5.70 5.66 -11.00
N LEU A 68 4.74 6.45 -11.49
CA LEU A 68 4.82 7.91 -11.43
C LEU A 68 4.93 8.41 -9.99
N LEU A 69 4.10 7.90 -9.06
CA LEU A 69 4.20 8.25 -7.64
C LEU A 69 5.59 7.97 -7.07
N LYS A 70 6.22 6.84 -7.41
CA LYS A 70 7.59 6.54 -6.97
C LYS A 70 8.60 7.52 -7.54
N ALA A 71 8.48 7.87 -8.81
CA ALA A 71 9.35 8.86 -9.44
C ALA A 71 9.18 10.26 -8.83
N GLU A 72 7.98 10.62 -8.36
CA GLU A 72 7.73 11.84 -7.61
C GLU A 72 8.37 11.78 -6.21
N LEU A 73 8.19 10.66 -5.49
CA LEU A 73 8.77 10.45 -4.16
C LEU A 73 10.29 10.44 -4.18
N GLU A 74 10.90 9.85 -5.21
CA GLU A 74 12.36 9.86 -5.41
C GLU A 74 12.88 11.30 -5.53
N ARG A 75 12.23 12.16 -6.33
CA ARG A 75 12.56 13.58 -6.47
C ARG A 75 12.38 14.38 -5.18
N MET A 76 11.37 14.04 -4.40
CA MET A 76 11.14 14.65 -3.08
C MET A 76 12.02 14.05 -1.98
N GLY A 77 12.77 12.97 -2.28
CA GLY A 77 13.73 12.33 -1.39
C GLY A 77 13.11 11.50 -0.27
N SER A 78 12.16 10.67 -0.60
CA SER A 78 11.62 9.67 0.34
C SER A 78 12.69 8.67 0.77
N VAL A 79 12.87 8.51 2.07
CA VAL A 79 13.83 7.57 2.66
C VAL A 79 13.29 6.15 2.62
N LEU A 80 12.00 5.95 2.87
CA LEU A 80 11.41 4.61 2.84
C LEU A 80 11.37 4.04 1.41
N LEU A 81 11.29 4.87 0.39
CA LEU A 81 11.41 4.39 -0.99
C LEU A 81 12.84 3.87 -1.27
N ASP A 82 13.88 4.55 -0.76
CA ASP A 82 15.27 4.05 -0.84
C ASP A 82 15.40 2.71 -0.10
N CYS A 83 14.88 2.59 1.12
CA CYS A 83 14.84 1.32 1.86
C CYS A 83 14.15 0.22 1.06
N ALA A 84 13.05 0.53 0.36
CA ALA A 84 12.34 -0.43 -0.48
C ALA A 84 13.20 -0.89 -1.66
N HIS A 85 13.95 0.00 -2.31
CA HIS A 85 14.88 -0.37 -3.38
C HIS A 85 16.03 -1.26 -2.86
N ARG A 86 16.57 -0.97 -1.69
CA ARG A 86 17.64 -1.77 -1.04
C ARG A 86 17.16 -3.15 -0.58
N ALA A 87 15.89 -3.29 -0.24
CA ALA A 87 15.25 -4.55 0.15
C ALA A 87 14.59 -5.29 -1.02
N ALA A 88 14.72 -4.79 -2.26
CA ALA A 88 14.00 -5.32 -3.41
C ALA A 88 14.28 -6.80 -3.67
N VAL A 89 13.21 -7.52 -4.02
CA VAL A 89 13.25 -8.90 -4.53
C VAL A 89 12.69 -8.94 -5.96
N PRO A 90 13.09 -9.91 -6.79
CA PRO A 90 12.60 -10.04 -8.14
C PRO A 90 11.08 -10.17 -8.20
N ALA A 91 10.43 -9.29 -8.98
CA ALA A 91 8.97 -9.26 -9.16
C ALA A 91 8.55 -8.64 -10.50
N GLY A 92 9.30 -8.87 -11.58
CA GLY A 92 9.04 -8.31 -12.91
C GLY A 92 9.00 -6.77 -12.90
N GLY A 93 7.93 -6.19 -13.40
CA GLY A 93 7.74 -4.73 -13.43
C GLY A 93 7.21 -4.10 -12.13
N ALA A 94 7.20 -4.84 -11.02
CA ALA A 94 6.77 -4.34 -9.70
C ALA A 94 7.96 -4.20 -8.75
N LEU A 95 7.91 -3.25 -7.83
CA LEU A 95 8.80 -3.20 -6.68
C LEU A 95 8.20 -4.09 -5.59
N ALA A 96 8.73 -5.29 -5.42
CA ALA A 96 8.46 -6.13 -4.25
C ALA A 96 9.71 -6.17 -3.37
N VAL A 97 9.51 -6.40 -2.07
CA VAL A 97 10.59 -6.37 -1.09
C VAL A 97 10.59 -7.61 -0.21
N ASP A 98 11.74 -7.96 0.30
CA ASP A 98 11.85 -8.79 1.48
C ASP A 98 11.32 -7.98 2.68
N ARG A 99 10.25 -8.47 3.31
CA ARG A 99 9.53 -7.73 4.36
C ARG A 99 10.39 -7.45 5.58
N VAL A 100 11.12 -8.46 6.03
CA VAL A 100 11.96 -8.35 7.23
C VAL A 100 13.09 -7.38 6.98
N LYS A 101 13.81 -7.57 5.87
CA LYS A 101 14.91 -6.69 5.49
C LYS A 101 14.46 -5.24 5.28
N PHE A 102 13.26 -5.02 4.72
CA PHE A 102 12.72 -3.69 4.57
C PHE A 102 12.49 -3.00 5.91
N SER A 103 11.83 -3.69 6.86
CA SER A 103 11.58 -3.15 8.19
C SER A 103 12.89 -2.90 8.96
N GLU A 104 13.86 -3.82 8.90
CA GLU A 104 15.19 -3.63 9.49
C GLU A 104 15.92 -2.40 8.94
N LEU A 105 15.83 -2.15 7.64
CA LEU A 105 16.42 -0.96 7.03
C LEU A 105 15.72 0.32 7.51
N VAL A 106 14.39 0.32 7.63
CA VAL A 106 13.65 1.48 8.16
C VAL A 106 14.02 1.74 9.61
N GLU A 107 14.11 0.71 10.44
CA GLU A 107 14.57 0.84 11.84
C GLU A 107 15.99 1.39 11.94
N ALA A 108 16.88 0.95 11.07
CA ALA A 108 18.25 1.48 11.00
C ALA A 108 18.27 2.97 10.63
N GLU A 109 17.41 3.40 9.69
CA GLU A 109 17.27 4.83 9.33
C GLU A 109 16.71 5.66 10.49
N VAL A 110 15.73 5.14 11.24
CA VAL A 110 15.20 5.79 12.44
C VAL A 110 16.28 5.89 13.52
N ALA A 111 16.98 4.79 13.80
CA ALA A 111 18.03 4.72 14.84
C ALA A 111 19.26 5.57 14.52
N ALA A 112 19.54 5.85 13.23
CA ALA A 112 20.62 6.72 12.80
C ALA A 112 20.38 8.21 13.16
N ARG A 113 19.18 8.57 13.57
CA ARG A 113 18.79 9.95 13.90
C ARG A 113 18.60 10.12 15.42
N PRO A 114 19.60 10.68 16.14
CA PRO A 114 19.55 10.76 17.62
C PRO A 114 18.47 11.68 18.16
N ASN A 115 17.83 12.49 17.29
CA ASN A 115 16.71 13.36 17.61
C ASN A 115 15.34 12.69 17.39
N ILE A 116 15.29 11.37 17.09
CA ILE A 116 14.08 10.58 17.14
C ILE A 116 14.10 9.74 18.42
N GLU A 117 13.11 9.94 19.27
CA GLU A 117 12.82 9.06 20.42
C GLU A 117 11.69 8.11 20.04
N VAL A 118 11.96 6.82 19.96
CA VAL A 118 10.93 5.78 19.78
C VAL A 118 10.35 5.40 21.12
N VAL A 119 9.04 5.60 21.30
CA VAL A 119 8.32 5.28 22.53
C VAL A 119 7.30 4.19 22.26
N HIS A 120 7.52 3.02 22.87
CA HIS A 120 6.61 1.90 22.77
C HIS A 120 5.46 2.06 23.77
N GLY A 121 4.22 1.96 23.27
CA GLY A 121 3.01 2.03 24.06
C GLY A 121 1.83 2.60 23.27
N GLU A 122 0.64 2.19 23.66
CA GLU A 122 -0.60 2.69 23.07
C GLU A 122 -0.82 4.16 23.45
N VAL A 123 -1.08 5.00 22.44
CA VAL A 123 -1.54 6.37 22.65
C VAL A 123 -3.06 6.35 22.69
N THR A 124 -3.63 6.56 23.86
CA THR A 124 -5.08 6.57 24.10
C THR A 124 -5.69 7.96 24.16
N GLN A 125 -4.86 9.00 24.21
CA GLN A 125 -5.26 10.41 24.17
C GLN A 125 -4.28 11.19 23.29
N ILE A 126 -4.80 12.07 22.45
CA ILE A 126 -3.95 12.91 21.58
C ILE A 126 -3.19 13.91 22.48
N PRO A 127 -1.84 13.91 22.46
CA PRO A 127 -1.07 14.83 23.29
C PRO A 127 -1.20 16.28 22.81
N GLU A 128 -0.89 17.22 23.72
CA GLU A 128 -0.77 18.62 23.35
C GLU A 128 0.46 18.89 22.47
N GLY A 129 0.45 20.01 21.74
CA GLY A 129 1.53 20.43 20.85
C GLY A 129 1.32 20.00 19.40
N GLN A 130 2.41 19.96 18.64
CA GLN A 130 2.35 19.55 17.22
C GLN A 130 2.31 18.02 17.13
N VAL A 131 1.27 17.51 16.47
CA VAL A 131 1.02 16.07 16.38
C VAL A 131 0.76 15.65 14.94
N VAL A 132 1.40 14.57 14.52
CA VAL A 132 1.04 13.87 13.28
C VAL A 132 0.50 12.48 13.63
N ILE A 133 -0.76 12.22 13.28
CA ILE A 133 -1.40 10.92 13.49
C ILE A 133 -1.23 10.08 12.22
N ALA A 134 -0.34 9.11 12.28
CA ALA A 134 0.02 8.19 11.21
C ALA A 134 -0.25 6.71 11.60
N ALA A 135 -1.26 6.50 12.45
CA ALA A 135 -1.57 5.21 13.08
C ALA A 135 -2.15 4.16 12.10
N GLY A 136 -2.32 4.54 10.82
CA GLY A 136 -2.83 3.65 9.79
C GLY A 136 -4.30 3.25 9.99
N PRO A 137 -4.81 2.31 9.16
CA PRO A 137 -6.23 1.94 9.18
C PRO A 137 -6.58 0.97 10.31
N LEU A 138 -5.56 0.40 10.98
CA LEU A 138 -5.69 -0.57 12.08
C LEU A 138 -5.27 0.06 13.42
N CYS A 139 -5.51 1.37 13.59
CA CYS A 139 -5.26 2.03 14.86
C CYS A 139 -6.12 1.43 15.99
N SER A 140 -5.66 1.60 17.23
CA SER A 140 -6.39 1.08 18.38
C SER A 140 -7.78 1.72 18.51
N PRO A 141 -8.75 1.02 19.10
CA PRO A 141 -10.08 1.59 19.31
C PRO A 141 -10.04 2.90 20.12
N ALA A 142 -9.19 3.00 21.13
CA ALA A 142 -9.07 4.20 21.96
C ALA A 142 -8.57 5.40 21.14
N LEU A 143 -7.52 5.22 20.33
CA LEU A 143 -7.02 6.28 19.46
C LEU A 143 -8.05 6.63 18.37
N SER A 144 -8.75 5.64 17.81
CA SER A 144 -9.80 5.87 16.82
C SER A 144 -10.90 6.76 17.36
N GLU A 145 -11.37 6.51 18.60
CA GLU A 145 -12.38 7.35 19.27
C GLU A 145 -11.89 8.79 19.46
N GLU A 146 -10.63 8.98 19.86
CA GLU A 146 -10.05 10.32 20.02
C GLU A 146 -9.93 11.07 18.68
N VAL A 147 -9.53 10.37 17.61
CA VAL A 147 -9.51 10.96 16.26
C VAL A 147 -10.92 11.38 15.83
N MET A 148 -11.94 10.53 16.06
CA MET A 148 -13.32 10.87 15.71
C MET A 148 -13.85 12.07 16.50
N LYS A 149 -13.53 12.17 17.79
CA LYS A 149 -13.86 13.37 18.59
C LYS A 149 -13.19 14.62 18.05
N LEU A 150 -11.92 14.50 17.64
CA LEU A 150 -11.13 15.60 17.08
C LEU A 150 -11.71 16.12 15.77
N VAL A 151 -12.08 15.22 14.84
CA VAL A 151 -12.62 15.60 13.52
C VAL A 151 -14.11 15.92 13.52
N GLY A 152 -14.82 15.66 14.63
CA GLY A 152 -16.24 15.97 14.78
C GLY A 152 -17.17 15.14 13.88
N GLY A 153 -16.75 13.95 13.46
CA GLY A 153 -17.47 13.09 12.54
C GLY A 153 -17.52 11.63 12.99
N ASP A 154 -18.24 10.81 12.22
CA ASP A 154 -18.25 9.37 12.39
C ASP A 154 -17.07 8.72 11.66
N ALA A 155 -16.55 7.62 12.23
CA ALA A 155 -15.55 6.82 11.55
C ALA A 155 -16.16 6.13 10.32
N LEU A 156 -15.57 6.35 9.15
CA LEU A 156 -15.85 5.54 7.99
C LEU A 156 -15.02 4.25 8.08
N ALA A 157 -15.56 3.16 7.57
CA ALA A 157 -14.87 1.88 7.57
C ALA A 157 -14.99 1.19 6.21
N PHE A 158 -13.95 0.47 5.85
CA PHE A 158 -13.98 -0.47 4.73
C PHE A 158 -13.27 -1.77 5.15
N PHE A 159 -13.51 -2.84 4.40
CA PHE A 159 -12.86 -4.11 4.65
C PHE A 159 -11.79 -4.38 3.60
N ASP A 160 -10.62 -4.81 4.06
CA ASP A 160 -9.48 -5.24 3.26
C ASP A 160 -9.12 -6.68 3.60
N ALA A 161 -8.56 -7.41 2.65
CA ALA A 161 -8.18 -8.80 2.83
C ALA A 161 -6.73 -9.06 2.43
N ALA A 162 -6.03 -9.92 3.18
CA ALA A 162 -4.69 -10.38 2.87
C ALA A 162 -4.72 -11.73 2.12
N ALA A 163 -3.72 -11.95 1.26
CA ALA A 163 -3.54 -13.21 0.55
C ALA A 163 -2.69 -14.20 1.38
N PRO A 164 -2.89 -15.52 1.18
CA PRO A 164 -2.10 -16.55 1.82
C PRO A 164 -0.63 -16.53 1.38
N ILE A 165 0.26 -16.97 2.28
CA ILE A 165 1.69 -17.21 2.02
C ILE A 165 1.98 -18.69 2.25
N VAL A 166 2.59 -19.33 1.27
CA VAL A 166 2.91 -20.77 1.27
C VAL A 166 4.41 -21.03 1.38
N ASP A 167 4.75 -22.17 1.98
CA ASP A 167 6.12 -22.68 2.10
C ASP A 167 6.59 -23.28 0.78
N ALA A 168 7.66 -22.71 0.22
CA ALA A 168 8.24 -23.17 -1.04
C ALA A 168 8.68 -24.63 -1.04
N SER A 169 9.14 -25.15 0.11
CA SER A 169 9.61 -26.53 0.23
C SER A 169 8.50 -27.59 0.09
N THR A 170 7.24 -27.16 0.16
CA THR A 170 6.05 -28.01 0.07
C THR A 170 5.34 -27.93 -1.27
N LEU A 171 5.86 -27.13 -2.21
CA LEU A 171 5.32 -26.93 -3.54
C LEU A 171 5.86 -28.00 -4.51
N ASP A 172 5.00 -28.46 -5.43
CA ASP A 172 5.41 -29.38 -6.49
C ASP A 172 5.99 -28.60 -7.68
N MET A 173 7.33 -28.52 -7.71
CA MET A 173 8.07 -27.79 -8.74
C MET A 173 8.08 -28.48 -10.10
N ASP A 174 7.64 -29.75 -10.21
CA ASP A 174 7.48 -30.43 -11.49
C ASP A 174 6.18 -29.97 -12.20
N VAL A 175 5.23 -29.43 -11.43
CA VAL A 175 3.97 -28.86 -11.93
C VAL A 175 4.06 -27.36 -12.14
N LEU A 176 4.67 -26.65 -11.19
CA LEU A 176 4.85 -25.20 -11.26
C LEU A 176 5.94 -24.81 -12.25
N PHE A 177 5.77 -23.68 -12.92
CA PHE A 177 6.79 -23.17 -13.83
C PHE A 177 7.10 -21.70 -13.63
N SER A 178 8.37 -21.32 -13.84
CA SER A 178 8.84 -19.94 -13.71
C SER A 178 8.62 -19.19 -15.02
N GLN A 179 7.82 -18.13 -14.99
CA GLN A 179 7.65 -17.20 -16.10
C GLN A 179 6.96 -15.91 -15.64
N SER A 180 7.50 -14.76 -16.02
CA SER A 180 6.75 -13.51 -15.99
C SER A 180 5.91 -13.38 -17.28
N ARG A 181 4.73 -12.73 -17.20
CA ARG A 181 3.85 -12.59 -18.36
C ARG A 181 4.55 -11.81 -19.48
N TYR A 182 4.49 -12.35 -20.69
CA TYR A 182 5.09 -11.81 -21.92
C TYR A 182 6.63 -11.93 -22.01
N GLU A 183 7.26 -12.68 -21.10
CA GLU A 183 8.69 -13.01 -21.13
C GLU A 183 8.91 -14.45 -21.61
N GLU A 184 10.17 -14.80 -21.87
CA GLU A 184 10.54 -16.16 -22.30
C GLU A 184 10.32 -17.19 -21.19
N GLN A 185 10.06 -18.45 -21.57
CA GLN A 185 9.94 -19.55 -20.62
C GLN A 185 11.25 -19.74 -19.83
N GLY A 186 11.11 -20.05 -18.55
CA GLY A 186 12.25 -20.29 -17.66
C GLY A 186 12.92 -19.00 -17.16
N SER A 187 12.58 -17.84 -17.74
CA SER A 187 12.92 -16.54 -17.22
C SER A 187 11.70 -15.95 -16.52
N GLY A 188 11.83 -15.47 -15.33
CA GLY A 188 10.73 -14.77 -14.67
C GLY A 188 10.76 -14.90 -13.17
N ASP A 189 10.17 -13.89 -12.55
CA ASP A 189 10.18 -13.70 -11.11
C ASP A 189 8.97 -14.36 -10.42
N TYR A 190 8.04 -14.93 -11.21
CA TYR A 190 6.84 -15.58 -10.71
C TYR A 190 6.87 -17.07 -10.98
N LEU A 191 6.43 -17.86 -9.99
CA LEU A 191 5.97 -19.21 -10.24
C LEU A 191 4.51 -19.17 -10.70
N ASN A 192 4.12 -20.07 -11.59
CA ASN A 192 2.77 -20.17 -12.11
C ASN A 192 2.24 -21.58 -11.88
N ALA A 193 1.07 -21.68 -11.26
CA ALA A 193 0.29 -22.90 -11.12
C ALA A 193 -0.74 -22.94 -12.27
N PRO A 194 -0.53 -23.77 -13.29
CA PRO A 194 -1.45 -23.83 -14.43
C PRO A 194 -2.66 -24.72 -14.12
N LEU A 195 -3.85 -24.26 -14.55
CA LEU A 195 -5.07 -25.03 -14.47
C LEU A 195 -5.61 -25.29 -15.89
N ASN A 196 -6.10 -26.49 -16.13
CA ASN A 196 -6.96 -26.80 -17.27
C ASN A 196 -8.39 -26.28 -16.99
N LYS A 197 -9.32 -26.52 -17.92
CA LYS A 197 -10.69 -26.01 -17.80
C LYS A 197 -11.46 -26.67 -16.66
N GLU A 198 -11.34 -27.96 -16.54
CA GLU A 198 -12.03 -28.77 -15.54
C GLU A 198 -11.53 -28.45 -14.12
N GLU A 199 -10.21 -28.33 -13.95
CA GLU A 199 -9.57 -27.91 -12.69
C GLU A 199 -10.00 -26.50 -12.30
N TYR A 200 -10.05 -25.60 -13.27
CA TYR A 200 -10.51 -24.23 -13.05
C TYR A 200 -11.98 -24.19 -12.59
N GLU A 201 -12.88 -24.88 -13.30
CA GLU A 201 -14.31 -24.89 -12.97
C GLU A 201 -14.55 -25.48 -11.58
N ALA A 202 -13.86 -26.58 -11.23
CA ALA A 202 -13.94 -27.18 -9.89
C ALA A 202 -13.38 -26.25 -8.80
N PHE A 203 -12.26 -25.57 -9.07
CA PHE A 203 -11.69 -24.59 -8.16
C PHE A 203 -12.62 -23.40 -7.92
N ILE A 204 -13.24 -22.83 -8.96
CA ILE A 204 -14.18 -21.71 -8.83
C ILE A 204 -15.42 -22.11 -8.07
N GLU A 205 -15.96 -23.32 -8.31
CA GLU A 205 -17.09 -23.85 -7.54
C GLU A 205 -16.72 -23.97 -6.06
N ALA A 206 -15.58 -24.58 -5.75
CA ALA A 206 -15.10 -24.71 -4.37
C ALA A 206 -14.86 -23.35 -3.70
N LEU A 207 -14.25 -22.39 -4.41
CA LEU A 207 -13.97 -21.05 -3.92
C LEU A 207 -15.25 -20.25 -3.60
N THR A 208 -16.27 -20.35 -4.46
CA THR A 208 -17.52 -19.59 -4.32
C THR A 208 -18.49 -20.19 -3.31
N THR A 209 -18.37 -21.48 -3.02
CA THR A 209 -19.23 -22.21 -2.06
C THR A 209 -18.60 -22.40 -0.69
N ALA A 210 -17.32 -22.06 -0.53
CA ALA A 210 -16.57 -22.22 0.71
C ALA A 210 -17.13 -21.35 1.85
N ASP A 211 -16.98 -21.84 3.08
CA ASP A 211 -17.34 -21.12 4.30
C ASP A 211 -16.42 -19.93 4.53
N ARG A 212 -17.03 -18.80 4.87
CA ARG A 212 -16.34 -17.52 5.17
C ARG A 212 -16.37 -17.21 6.65
N VAL A 213 -15.41 -16.40 7.08
CA VAL A 213 -15.46 -15.79 8.41
C VAL A 213 -16.65 -14.82 8.44
N VAL A 214 -17.60 -15.04 9.34
CA VAL A 214 -18.74 -14.13 9.54
C VAL A 214 -18.28 -12.98 10.41
N LEU A 215 -18.09 -11.81 9.82
CA LEU A 215 -17.87 -10.58 10.57
C LEU A 215 -19.22 -10.02 11.01
N LYS A 216 -19.39 -9.75 12.32
CA LYS A 216 -20.65 -9.31 12.92
C LYS A 216 -21.19 -7.99 12.35
N ASP A 217 -20.32 -7.19 11.75
CA ASP A 217 -20.60 -5.84 11.25
C ASP A 217 -20.40 -5.71 9.72
N PHE A 218 -20.38 -6.84 9.00
CA PHE A 218 -20.17 -6.84 7.56
C PHE A 218 -21.49 -6.61 6.82
N GLU A 219 -21.68 -5.43 6.28
CA GLU A 219 -22.68 -5.14 5.25
C GLU A 219 -21.97 -5.18 3.89
N GLY A 220 -22.49 -5.98 2.97
CA GLY A 220 -21.83 -6.37 1.70
C GLY A 220 -21.52 -5.23 0.69
N GLY A 221 -21.67 -3.95 1.09
CA GLY A 221 -21.32 -2.76 0.32
C GLY A 221 -19.95 -2.15 0.67
N ASP A 222 -19.32 -2.57 1.77
CA ASP A 222 -18.17 -1.89 2.36
C ASP A 222 -16.80 -2.47 1.94
N LEU A 223 -16.76 -3.25 0.83
CA LEU A 223 -15.52 -3.82 0.31
C LEU A 223 -14.76 -2.80 -0.55
N PHE A 224 -13.51 -2.54 -0.22
CA PHE A 224 -12.63 -1.78 -1.08
C PHE A 224 -12.38 -2.52 -2.41
N GLN A 225 -12.73 -1.90 -3.54
CA GLN A 225 -12.72 -2.55 -4.86
C GLN A 225 -11.34 -3.10 -5.28
N ALA A 226 -10.24 -2.50 -4.81
CA ALA A 226 -8.89 -2.92 -5.19
C ALA A 226 -8.38 -4.14 -4.42
N CYS A 227 -8.99 -4.47 -3.26
CA CYS A 227 -8.61 -5.57 -2.38
C CYS A 227 -9.79 -6.53 -2.11
N GLN A 228 -10.71 -6.65 -3.06
CA GLN A 228 -11.82 -7.58 -2.93
C GLN A 228 -11.33 -9.02 -2.75
N PRO A 229 -11.93 -9.80 -1.84
CA PRO A 229 -11.66 -11.21 -1.72
C PRO A 229 -11.86 -11.97 -3.03
N ALA A 230 -10.98 -12.90 -3.33
CA ALA A 230 -11.02 -13.67 -4.58
C ALA A 230 -12.36 -14.39 -4.79
N GLU A 231 -12.97 -14.90 -3.71
CA GLU A 231 -14.31 -15.52 -3.73
C GLU A 231 -15.41 -14.53 -4.11
N GLU A 232 -15.31 -13.27 -3.71
CA GLU A 232 -16.29 -12.24 -4.10
C GLU A 232 -16.15 -11.87 -5.58
N VAL A 233 -14.92 -11.73 -6.07
CA VAL A 233 -14.67 -11.52 -7.50
C VAL A 233 -15.20 -12.70 -8.31
N ALA A 234 -14.95 -13.93 -7.86
CA ALA A 234 -15.42 -15.15 -8.55
C ALA A 234 -16.96 -15.23 -8.62
N ARG A 235 -17.68 -14.74 -7.60
CA ARG A 235 -19.16 -14.69 -7.58
C ARG A 235 -19.76 -13.72 -8.60
N THR A 236 -19.03 -12.70 -9.05
CA THR A 236 -19.52 -11.76 -10.07
C THR A 236 -19.67 -12.40 -11.45
N GLY A 237 -19.02 -13.56 -11.69
CA GLY A 237 -19.14 -14.32 -12.92
C GLY A 237 -18.10 -15.42 -13.02
N LYS A 238 -18.47 -16.52 -13.69
CA LYS A 238 -17.63 -17.74 -13.81
C LYS A 238 -16.22 -17.47 -14.32
N ASP A 239 -16.04 -16.47 -15.19
CA ASP A 239 -14.74 -16.10 -15.77
C ASP A 239 -14.15 -14.81 -15.18
N ALA A 240 -14.80 -14.16 -14.21
CA ALA A 240 -14.38 -12.87 -13.69
C ALA A 240 -12.92 -12.89 -13.21
N ILE A 241 -12.56 -13.86 -12.36
CA ILE A 241 -11.20 -14.00 -11.83
C ILE A 241 -10.17 -14.41 -12.91
N ARG A 242 -10.62 -15.08 -13.98
CA ARG A 242 -9.78 -15.47 -15.13
C ARG A 242 -9.37 -14.27 -16.00
N PHE A 243 -10.10 -13.17 -15.97
CA PHE A 243 -9.69 -11.89 -16.56
C PHE A 243 -8.84 -11.02 -15.61
N GLY A 244 -8.76 -11.40 -14.33
CA GLY A 244 -8.00 -10.75 -13.28
C GLY A 244 -6.81 -11.59 -12.78
N ALA A 245 -6.90 -12.06 -11.53
CA ALA A 245 -5.83 -12.76 -10.81
C ALA A 245 -5.36 -14.05 -11.52
N MET A 246 -6.28 -14.80 -12.14
CA MET A 246 -5.96 -16.06 -12.84
C MET A 246 -5.76 -15.90 -14.35
N LYS A 247 -5.46 -14.69 -14.83
CA LYS A 247 -5.30 -14.43 -16.27
C LYS A 247 -4.15 -15.27 -16.87
N PRO A 248 -4.39 -16.11 -17.91
CA PRO A 248 -3.37 -16.98 -18.48
C PRO A 248 -2.58 -16.32 -19.64
N VAL A 249 -2.98 -15.11 -20.07
CA VAL A 249 -2.40 -14.45 -21.25
C VAL A 249 -0.95 -14.09 -20.99
N GLY A 250 -0.07 -14.42 -21.96
CA GLY A 250 1.37 -14.19 -21.85
C GLY A 250 2.14 -15.30 -21.12
N LEU A 251 1.46 -16.41 -20.75
CA LEU A 251 2.08 -17.58 -20.14
C LEU A 251 2.01 -18.78 -21.09
N THR A 252 3.03 -19.66 -21.01
CA THR A 252 3.08 -20.94 -21.72
C THR A 252 3.51 -22.03 -20.75
N ASP A 253 2.64 -23.01 -20.51
CA ASP A 253 2.96 -24.18 -19.68
C ASP A 253 4.00 -25.05 -20.40
N PRO A 254 5.22 -25.23 -19.86
CA PRO A 254 6.27 -25.98 -20.52
C PRO A 254 5.93 -27.48 -20.72
N ARG A 255 5.05 -28.04 -19.89
CA ARG A 255 4.62 -29.45 -19.97
C ARG A 255 3.75 -29.72 -21.19
N THR A 256 2.96 -28.73 -21.61
CA THR A 256 2.04 -28.86 -22.75
C THR A 256 2.48 -28.07 -24.00
N GLY A 257 3.41 -27.13 -23.84
CA GLY A 257 3.79 -26.16 -24.87
C GLY A 257 2.67 -25.18 -25.24
N ARG A 258 1.61 -25.09 -24.41
CA ARG A 258 0.41 -24.30 -24.69
C ARG A 258 0.09 -23.36 -23.54
N ARG A 259 -0.69 -22.33 -23.83
CA ARG A 259 -1.26 -21.45 -22.82
C ARG A 259 -2.25 -22.25 -21.96
N PRO A 260 -2.12 -22.20 -20.61
CA PRO A 260 -3.09 -22.84 -19.71
C PRO A 260 -4.47 -22.19 -19.83
N TRP A 261 -5.51 -22.85 -19.35
CA TRP A 261 -6.85 -22.26 -19.28
C TRP A 261 -6.90 -21.09 -18.30
N ALA A 262 -6.29 -21.29 -17.14
CA ALA A 262 -6.07 -20.27 -16.10
C ALA A 262 -4.71 -20.52 -15.43
N ALA A 263 -4.18 -19.56 -14.69
CA ALA A 263 -2.99 -19.73 -13.88
C ALA A 263 -3.02 -18.87 -12.63
N ILE A 264 -2.65 -19.43 -11.49
CA ILE A 264 -2.37 -18.69 -10.27
C ILE A 264 -0.90 -18.33 -10.28
N GLN A 265 -0.58 -17.05 -10.08
CA GLN A 265 0.80 -16.59 -9.94
C GLN A 265 1.21 -16.53 -8.48
N LEU A 266 2.40 -17.03 -8.18
CA LEU A 266 3.02 -16.97 -6.86
C LEU A 266 4.25 -16.05 -6.96
N ARG A 267 4.36 -15.09 -6.04
CA ARG A 267 5.48 -14.16 -5.95
C ARG A 267 6.30 -14.46 -4.71
N ALA A 268 7.63 -14.50 -4.88
CA ALA A 268 8.54 -14.71 -3.75
C ALA A 268 8.41 -13.59 -2.70
N GLU A 269 8.42 -13.96 -1.44
CA GLU A 269 8.40 -13.06 -0.28
C GLU A 269 9.82 -12.61 0.12
N ASN A 270 10.84 -13.35 -0.28
CA ASN A 270 12.25 -13.07 0.02
C ASN A 270 13.18 -13.47 -1.15
N LYS A 271 14.44 -13.07 -1.07
CA LYS A 271 15.46 -13.37 -2.10
C LYS A 271 15.77 -14.85 -2.22
N GLU A 272 15.73 -15.57 -1.12
CA GLU A 272 15.99 -17.01 -1.01
C GLU A 272 14.86 -17.84 -1.58
N LYS A 273 13.71 -17.21 -1.89
CA LYS A 273 12.51 -17.85 -2.46
C LYS A 273 11.99 -19.01 -1.57
N THR A 274 12.07 -18.86 -0.25
CA THR A 274 11.61 -19.86 0.71
C THR A 274 10.11 -19.79 0.98
N ALA A 275 9.46 -18.66 0.64
CA ALA A 275 8.03 -18.42 0.81
C ALA A 275 7.46 -17.70 -0.41
N TYR A 276 6.21 -18.02 -0.75
CA TYR A 276 5.50 -17.42 -1.86
C TYR A 276 4.11 -16.92 -1.48
N ASN A 277 3.76 -15.73 -1.95
CA ASN A 277 2.44 -15.14 -1.84
C ASN A 277 1.57 -15.51 -3.04
N LEU A 278 0.32 -15.90 -2.82
CA LEU A 278 -0.67 -16.16 -3.87
C LEU A 278 -1.21 -14.83 -4.41
N VAL A 279 -0.70 -14.37 -5.55
CA VAL A 279 -1.00 -13.04 -6.09
C VAL A 279 -2.47 -12.90 -6.49
N GLY A 280 -3.16 -11.94 -5.87
CA GLY A 280 -4.57 -11.65 -6.16
C GLY A 280 -5.56 -12.62 -5.49
N PHE A 281 -5.11 -13.39 -4.51
CA PHE A 281 -5.94 -14.30 -3.73
C PHE A 281 -6.13 -13.85 -2.28
N GLN A 282 -6.34 -12.55 -2.08
CA GLN A 282 -6.89 -12.06 -0.83
C GLN A 282 -8.20 -12.78 -0.55
N THR A 283 -8.45 -13.20 0.69
CA THR A 283 -9.60 -14.05 1.00
C THR A 283 -10.14 -13.85 2.40
N ASN A 284 -11.46 -14.03 2.54
CA ASN A 284 -12.17 -14.10 3.82
C ASN A 284 -12.63 -15.53 4.16
N LEU A 285 -12.12 -16.53 3.45
CA LEU A 285 -12.44 -17.92 3.76
C LEU A 285 -11.92 -18.31 5.15
N THR A 286 -12.61 -19.22 5.83
CA THR A 286 -12.09 -19.84 7.04
C THR A 286 -10.77 -20.58 6.75
N PHE A 287 -9.89 -20.72 7.73
CA PHE A 287 -8.58 -21.37 7.53
C PHE A 287 -8.71 -22.80 6.99
N GLY A 288 -9.72 -23.56 7.45
CA GLY A 288 -10.00 -24.89 6.95
C GLY A 288 -10.39 -24.90 5.46
N GLU A 289 -11.21 -23.93 5.05
CA GLU A 289 -11.60 -23.76 3.66
C GLU A 289 -10.45 -23.25 2.77
N GLN A 290 -9.63 -22.33 3.26
CA GLN A 290 -8.42 -21.92 2.54
C GLN A 290 -7.53 -23.12 2.23
N LYS A 291 -7.27 -23.96 3.22
CA LYS A 291 -6.50 -25.20 3.03
C LYS A 291 -7.16 -26.10 2.00
N ARG A 292 -8.45 -26.39 2.13
CA ARG A 292 -9.21 -27.26 1.22
C ARG A 292 -9.19 -26.73 -0.23
N VAL A 293 -9.52 -25.46 -0.40
CA VAL A 293 -9.66 -24.84 -1.72
C VAL A 293 -8.32 -24.67 -2.42
N PHE A 294 -7.31 -24.15 -1.74
CA PHE A 294 -6.01 -23.94 -2.37
C PHE A 294 -5.23 -25.23 -2.61
N HIS A 295 -5.50 -26.31 -1.87
CA HIS A 295 -4.96 -27.64 -2.18
C HIS A 295 -5.57 -28.28 -3.45
N MET A 296 -6.62 -27.71 -4.03
CA MET A 296 -7.12 -28.15 -5.35
C MET A 296 -6.31 -27.60 -6.52
N VAL A 297 -5.40 -26.67 -6.26
CA VAL A 297 -4.59 -26.02 -7.29
C VAL A 297 -3.41 -26.92 -7.64
N PRO A 298 -3.19 -27.25 -8.95
CA PRO A 298 -2.05 -28.06 -9.37
C PRO A 298 -0.71 -27.49 -8.90
N GLY A 299 0.07 -28.32 -8.22
CA GLY A 299 1.34 -27.93 -7.61
C GLY A 299 1.25 -27.39 -6.18
N LEU A 300 0.03 -27.22 -5.65
CA LEU A 300 -0.23 -26.79 -4.27
C LEU A 300 -0.94 -27.85 -3.43
N GLU A 301 -1.09 -29.09 -3.89
CA GLU A 301 -1.87 -30.15 -3.24
C GLU A 301 -1.40 -30.43 -1.80
N ASN A 302 -0.12 -30.23 -1.53
CA ASN A 302 0.50 -30.45 -0.22
C ASN A 302 1.07 -29.15 0.37
N ALA A 303 0.68 -27.97 -0.14
CA ALA A 303 1.24 -26.70 0.28
C ALA A 303 1.06 -26.45 1.79
N GLY A 304 2.14 -26.21 2.49
CA GLY A 304 2.14 -25.68 3.85
C GLY A 304 1.90 -24.17 3.82
N PHE A 305 1.07 -23.67 4.74
CA PHE A 305 0.80 -22.23 4.83
C PHE A 305 1.60 -21.66 5.99
N PHE A 306 2.51 -20.72 5.69
CA PHE A 306 3.13 -19.87 6.72
C PHE A 306 2.12 -18.84 7.24
N ARG A 307 1.20 -18.39 6.38
CA ARG A 307 0.17 -17.43 6.72
C ARG A 307 -1.09 -17.70 5.92
N TYR A 308 -2.23 -17.70 6.59
CA TYR A 308 -3.54 -17.69 5.94
C TYR A 308 -3.95 -16.26 5.57
N GLY A 309 -4.80 -16.14 4.57
CA GLY A 309 -5.47 -14.89 4.27
C GLY A 309 -6.45 -14.53 5.40
N VAL A 310 -6.56 -13.24 5.69
CA VAL A 310 -7.48 -12.71 6.71
C VAL A 310 -8.09 -11.41 6.20
N MET A 311 -9.31 -11.12 6.66
CA MET A 311 -9.98 -9.85 6.39
C MET A 311 -9.86 -8.93 7.60
N HIS A 312 -9.63 -7.65 7.35
CA HIS A 312 -9.52 -6.61 8.37
C HIS A 312 -10.55 -5.51 8.11
N ARG A 313 -11.09 -4.96 9.20
CA ARG A 313 -11.85 -3.72 9.17
C ARG A 313 -10.88 -2.55 9.29
N ASN A 314 -10.81 -1.74 8.25
CA ASN A 314 -9.97 -0.56 8.18
C ASN A 314 -10.79 0.68 8.53
N THR A 315 -10.22 1.58 9.33
CA THR A 315 -10.85 2.84 9.71
C THR A 315 -10.20 3.99 8.97
N PHE A 316 -11.00 4.94 8.48
CA PHE A 316 -10.54 6.19 7.87
C PHE A 316 -11.48 7.34 8.20
N VAL A 317 -11.02 8.57 8.01
CA VAL A 317 -11.83 9.77 8.19
C VAL A 317 -12.44 10.24 6.87
N ASP A 318 -13.53 10.98 6.92
CA ASP A 318 -14.10 11.68 5.75
C ASP A 318 -13.24 12.91 5.41
N ALA A 319 -12.03 12.66 4.94
CA ALA A 319 -10.97 13.65 4.79
C ALA A 319 -11.39 14.91 4.01
N PRO A 320 -12.18 14.84 2.90
CA PRO A 320 -12.65 16.03 2.19
C PRO A 320 -13.42 17.04 3.04
N HIS A 321 -14.06 16.58 4.10
CA HIS A 321 -14.93 17.43 4.93
C HIS A 321 -14.33 17.80 6.30
N VAL A 322 -13.26 17.07 6.71
CA VAL A 322 -12.68 17.25 8.06
C VAL A 322 -11.21 17.67 8.05
N LEU A 323 -10.53 17.59 6.89
CA LEU A 323 -9.12 17.97 6.74
C LEU A 323 -8.96 19.08 5.70
N ASP A 324 -7.93 19.91 5.88
CA ASP A 324 -7.52 20.87 4.84
C ASP A 324 -6.56 20.24 3.81
N GLY A 325 -6.12 21.03 2.82
CA GLY A 325 -5.21 20.59 1.76
C GLY A 325 -3.82 20.13 2.22
N THR A 326 -3.49 20.30 3.51
CA THR A 326 -2.26 19.83 4.15
C THR A 326 -2.48 18.62 5.05
N PHE A 327 -3.69 18.04 5.01
CA PHE A 327 -4.17 17.02 5.93
C PHE A 327 -4.19 17.46 7.40
N ALA A 328 -4.19 18.76 7.70
CA ALA A 328 -4.40 19.27 9.04
C ALA A 328 -5.90 19.29 9.39
N VAL A 329 -6.20 19.05 10.68
CA VAL A 329 -7.54 19.26 11.23
C VAL A 329 -7.68 20.75 11.50
N PRO A 330 -8.61 21.46 10.82
CA PRO A 330 -8.73 22.92 10.93
C PRO A 330 -8.88 23.42 12.36
N GLY A 331 -8.12 24.45 12.72
CA GLY A 331 -8.17 25.06 14.07
C GLY A 331 -7.40 24.29 15.14
N THR A 332 -6.63 23.28 14.77
CA THR A 332 -5.79 22.49 15.68
C THR A 332 -4.33 22.46 15.21
N SER A 333 -3.45 21.89 16.04
CA SER A 333 -2.05 21.59 15.71
C SER A 333 -1.85 20.10 15.30
N VAL A 334 -2.91 19.45 14.80
CA VAL A 334 -2.91 18.02 14.46
C VAL A 334 -3.03 17.83 12.95
N ARG A 335 -2.17 16.98 12.39
CA ARG A 335 -2.26 16.47 11.01
C ARG A 335 -2.48 14.96 11.01
N LEU A 336 -3.15 14.46 9.98
CA LEU A 336 -3.29 13.04 9.73
C LEU A 336 -2.41 12.64 8.53
N ALA A 337 -1.90 11.39 8.53
CA ALA A 337 -1.13 10.86 7.43
C ALA A 337 -1.37 9.36 7.24
N GLY A 338 -1.17 8.85 6.03
CA GLY A 338 -1.37 7.45 5.70
C GLY A 338 -2.82 7.08 5.47
N GLN A 339 -3.10 5.80 5.49
CA GLN A 339 -4.41 5.24 5.10
C GLN A 339 -5.59 5.71 5.96
N ILE A 340 -5.35 6.22 7.16
CA ILE A 340 -6.40 6.84 8.00
C ILE A 340 -7.05 8.06 7.31
N THR A 341 -6.36 8.69 6.36
CA THR A 341 -6.90 9.79 5.54
C THR A 341 -7.71 9.30 4.34
N GLY A 342 -7.82 7.97 4.12
CA GLY A 342 -8.41 7.39 2.92
C GLY A 342 -7.47 7.37 1.71
N THR A 343 -6.19 7.73 1.86
CA THR A 343 -5.17 7.55 0.82
C THR A 343 -4.64 6.12 0.87
N GLU A 344 -5.17 5.26 -0.03
CA GLU A 344 -4.97 3.81 0.03
C GLU A 344 -3.69 3.38 -0.71
N GLY A 345 -2.86 2.59 -0.04
CA GLY A 345 -1.65 1.97 -0.59
C GLY A 345 -0.39 2.31 0.19
N TYR A 346 0.63 1.45 0.03
CA TYR A 346 1.88 1.58 0.79
C TYR A 346 2.69 2.82 0.41
N MET A 347 2.86 3.09 -0.90
CA MET A 347 3.57 4.29 -1.35
C MET A 347 2.75 5.55 -1.15
N GLU A 348 1.44 5.46 -1.20
CA GLU A 348 0.52 6.52 -0.85
C GLU A 348 0.64 6.90 0.64
N ALA A 349 0.78 5.89 1.52
CA ALA A 349 1.02 6.13 2.94
C ALA A 349 2.38 6.80 3.18
N VAL A 350 3.45 6.33 2.54
CA VAL A 350 4.77 6.97 2.58
C VAL A 350 4.68 8.42 2.09
N ALA A 351 4.00 8.66 0.97
CA ALA A 351 3.85 9.98 0.36
C ALA A 351 3.13 10.97 1.27
N THR A 352 2.06 10.55 1.92
CA THR A 352 1.34 11.43 2.86
C THR A 352 2.11 11.64 4.16
N GLY A 353 2.93 10.67 4.61
CA GLY A 353 3.88 10.86 5.70
C GLY A 353 4.93 11.92 5.39
N LEU A 354 5.51 11.86 4.18
CA LEU A 354 6.44 12.88 3.68
C LEU A 354 5.76 14.26 3.60
N LEU A 355 4.55 14.34 3.06
CA LEU A 355 3.80 15.61 2.98
C LEU A 355 3.46 16.17 4.36
N ALA A 356 3.09 15.34 5.32
CA ALA A 356 2.82 15.77 6.68
C ALA A 356 4.07 16.40 7.31
N ALA A 357 5.24 15.79 7.13
CA ALA A 357 6.52 16.34 7.60
C ALA A 357 6.84 17.67 6.94
N LEU A 358 6.72 17.76 5.61
CA LEU A 358 7.00 18.99 4.85
C LEU A 358 6.07 20.14 5.25
N ASN A 359 4.78 19.87 5.43
CA ASN A 359 3.81 20.88 5.85
C ASN A 359 4.00 21.30 7.31
N THR A 360 4.38 20.37 8.20
CA THR A 360 4.75 20.70 9.57
C THR A 360 6.00 21.58 9.62
N TYR A 361 7.00 21.29 8.78
CA TYR A 361 8.20 22.12 8.66
C TYR A 361 7.87 23.49 8.06
N ALA A 362 7.09 23.57 6.99
CA ALA A 362 6.66 24.83 6.40
C ALA A 362 5.98 25.75 7.43
N GLU A 363 5.06 25.19 8.23
CA GLU A 363 4.42 25.92 9.32
C GLU A 363 5.44 26.42 10.35
N ALA A 364 6.38 25.58 10.79
CA ALA A 364 7.38 25.94 11.79
C ALA A 364 8.30 27.09 11.36
N ILE A 365 8.61 27.19 10.06
CA ILE A 365 9.44 28.27 9.51
C ILE A 365 8.62 29.46 8.99
N GLY A 366 7.28 29.39 9.05
CA GLY A 366 6.40 30.44 8.53
C GLY A 366 6.35 30.51 7.01
N ALA A 367 6.67 29.41 6.32
CA ALA A 367 6.58 29.29 4.88
C ALA A 367 5.16 28.89 4.41
N ALA A 368 4.89 29.10 3.13
CA ALA A 368 3.62 28.63 2.52
C ALA A 368 3.54 27.10 2.56
N PRO A 369 2.34 26.53 2.71
CA PRO A 369 2.14 25.09 2.67
C PRO A 369 2.57 24.46 1.34
N VAL A 370 2.75 23.14 1.33
CA VAL A 370 3.10 22.39 0.11
C VAL A 370 1.83 22.15 -0.72
N GLU A 371 1.78 22.76 -1.87
CA GLU A 371 0.71 22.59 -2.85
C GLU A 371 1.26 21.94 -4.13
N LEU A 372 1.27 20.61 -4.16
CA LEU A 372 1.79 19.86 -5.31
C LEU A 372 0.94 20.07 -6.56
N PRO A 373 1.60 20.08 -7.76
CA PRO A 373 0.86 20.18 -9.02
C PRO A 373 -0.19 19.08 -9.19
N ARG A 374 -1.44 19.47 -9.45
CA ARG A 374 -2.57 18.54 -9.65
C ARG A 374 -2.39 17.62 -10.87
N VAL A 375 -1.47 17.93 -11.76
CA VAL A 375 -1.11 17.08 -12.91
C VAL A 375 -0.22 15.90 -12.52
N GLY A 376 0.31 15.87 -11.29
CA GLY A 376 1.06 14.77 -10.71
C GLY A 376 0.16 13.71 -10.05
N ALA A 377 0.71 12.52 -9.80
CA ALA A 377 -0.03 11.44 -9.15
C ALA A 377 -0.37 11.79 -7.70
N LEU A 378 0.60 12.28 -6.94
CA LEU A 378 0.39 12.65 -5.53
C LEU A 378 -0.48 13.91 -5.41
N GLY A 379 -0.22 14.95 -6.21
CA GLY A 379 -1.04 16.16 -6.21
C GLY A 379 -2.50 15.90 -6.58
N ALA A 380 -2.76 14.98 -7.53
CA ALA A 380 -4.10 14.57 -7.89
C ALA A 380 -4.80 13.80 -6.77
N LEU A 381 -4.07 12.89 -6.09
CA LEU A 381 -4.60 12.11 -4.97
C LEU A 381 -4.95 13.01 -3.77
N VAL A 382 -4.02 13.90 -3.37
CA VAL A 382 -4.27 14.89 -2.31
C VAL A 382 -5.49 15.73 -2.67
N GLY A 383 -5.55 16.15 -3.92
CA GLY A 383 -6.68 16.88 -4.42
C GLY A 383 -8.02 16.20 -4.31
N TYR A 384 -8.09 14.92 -4.59
CA TYR A 384 -9.31 14.12 -4.40
C TYR A 384 -9.64 13.97 -2.91
N ALA A 385 -8.63 13.71 -2.09
CA ALA A 385 -8.80 13.44 -0.66
C ALA A 385 -9.13 14.68 0.18
N THR A 386 -8.95 15.89 -0.36
CA THR A 386 -9.18 17.14 0.37
C THR A 386 -10.11 18.12 -0.34
N ASP A 387 -10.77 17.69 -1.42
CA ASP A 387 -11.75 18.53 -2.13
C ASP A 387 -13.13 18.43 -1.45
N PRO A 388 -13.65 19.49 -0.84
CA PRO A 388 -14.97 19.48 -0.20
C PRO A 388 -16.13 19.13 -1.14
N ALA A 389 -15.91 19.20 -2.47
CA ALA A 389 -16.89 18.79 -3.47
C ALA A 389 -16.96 17.25 -3.66
N THR A 390 -16.05 16.50 -3.07
CA THR A 390 -16.04 15.02 -3.14
C THR A 390 -17.22 14.46 -2.35
N VAL A 391 -18.20 13.88 -3.04
CA VAL A 391 -19.36 13.26 -2.41
C VAL A 391 -19.16 11.74 -2.32
N GLY A 392 -19.50 11.14 -1.17
CA GLY A 392 -19.38 9.70 -0.97
C GLY A 392 -17.91 9.26 -0.99
N TYR A 393 -17.07 9.96 -0.24
CA TYR A 393 -15.64 9.71 -0.19
C TYR A 393 -15.33 8.24 0.10
N GLN A 394 -14.49 7.67 -0.75
CA GLN A 394 -13.99 6.29 -0.63
C GLN A 394 -12.47 6.29 -0.67
N PRO A 395 -11.83 5.36 0.03
CA PRO A 395 -10.38 5.19 -0.05
C PRO A 395 -9.91 5.08 -1.50
N MET A 396 -8.82 5.78 -1.82
CA MET A 396 -8.35 5.91 -3.19
C MET A 396 -6.83 5.77 -3.24
N HIS A 397 -6.36 4.98 -4.21
CA HIS A 397 -4.95 4.94 -4.59
C HIS A 397 -4.69 5.83 -5.81
N VAL A 398 -3.42 6.16 -6.06
CA VAL A 398 -3.04 6.91 -7.26
C VAL A 398 -3.49 6.17 -8.52
N ASN A 399 -4.15 6.88 -9.41
CA ASN A 399 -4.55 6.39 -10.72
C ASN A 399 -4.68 7.56 -11.71
N PHE A 400 -4.51 7.28 -13.01
CA PHE A 400 -4.59 8.32 -14.03
C PHE A 400 -6.00 8.86 -14.27
N GLY A 401 -7.03 8.29 -13.65
CA GLY A 401 -8.38 8.85 -13.66
C GLY A 401 -8.54 10.10 -12.80
N LEU A 402 -7.66 10.28 -11.79
CA LEU A 402 -7.61 11.48 -10.96
C LEU A 402 -6.85 12.63 -11.62
N VAL A 403 -5.95 12.31 -12.56
CA VAL A 403 -5.06 13.29 -13.19
C VAL A 403 -5.81 14.05 -14.28
N PRO A 404 -5.73 15.39 -14.32
CA PRO A 404 -6.36 16.19 -15.37
C PRO A 404 -5.94 15.75 -16.79
N PRO A 405 -6.87 15.74 -17.76
CA PRO A 405 -6.57 15.31 -19.12
C PRO A 405 -5.48 16.17 -19.78
N LEU A 406 -4.87 15.65 -20.86
CA LEU A 406 -3.98 16.42 -21.73
C LEU A 406 -4.82 17.37 -22.60
N GLU A 407 -4.43 18.63 -22.67
CA GLU A 407 -5.19 19.66 -23.40
C GLU A 407 -4.78 19.81 -24.88
N ASP A 408 -3.82 18.98 -25.35
CA ASP A 408 -3.25 19.10 -26.70
C ASP A 408 -4.09 18.47 -27.84
N GLY A 409 -5.23 17.87 -27.52
CA GLY A 409 -6.18 17.28 -28.49
C GLY A 409 -5.64 16.09 -29.30
N LYS A 410 -4.42 15.61 -29.03
CA LYS A 410 -3.78 14.53 -29.79
C LYS A 410 -4.38 13.16 -29.45
N ARG A 411 -4.71 12.38 -30.47
CA ARG A 411 -5.02 10.96 -30.30
C ARG A 411 -3.74 10.18 -29.98
N ARG A 412 -3.78 9.40 -28.88
CA ARG A 412 -2.67 8.56 -28.44
C ARG A 412 -3.17 7.16 -28.14
N SER A 413 -2.27 6.17 -28.26
CA SER A 413 -2.49 4.88 -27.62
C SER A 413 -2.60 5.04 -26.09
N LYS A 414 -3.16 4.06 -25.38
CA LYS A 414 -3.26 4.11 -23.92
C LYS A 414 -1.88 4.31 -23.27
N ARG A 415 -0.87 3.58 -23.76
CA ARG A 415 0.50 3.65 -23.24
C ARG A 415 1.12 5.02 -23.48
N ASP A 416 1.05 5.54 -24.71
CA ASP A 416 1.62 6.85 -25.05
C ASP A 416 0.93 8.00 -24.27
N ARG A 417 -0.37 7.85 -24.04
CA ARG A 417 -1.12 8.81 -23.20
C ARG A 417 -0.65 8.79 -21.75
N TYR A 418 -0.42 7.60 -21.18
CA TYR A 418 0.05 7.48 -19.80
C TYR A 418 1.49 7.95 -19.66
N GLN A 419 2.34 7.71 -20.65
CA GLN A 419 3.68 8.28 -20.70
C GLN A 419 3.63 9.82 -20.74
N ALA A 420 2.77 10.40 -21.57
CA ALA A 420 2.61 11.85 -21.65
C ALA A 420 2.07 12.47 -20.34
N TYR A 421 1.22 11.74 -19.59
CA TYR A 421 0.85 12.18 -18.24
C TYR A 421 2.05 12.19 -17.30
N ALA A 422 2.87 11.14 -17.33
CA ALA A 422 4.06 11.05 -16.48
C ALA A 422 5.08 12.15 -16.80
N ASP A 423 5.37 12.38 -18.09
CA ASP A 423 6.32 13.39 -18.53
C ASP A 423 5.87 14.80 -18.06
N ARG A 424 4.61 15.15 -18.29
CA ARG A 424 4.02 16.42 -17.82
C ARG A 424 4.06 16.57 -16.30
N ALA A 425 3.77 15.48 -15.58
CA ALA A 425 3.74 15.49 -14.12
C ALA A 425 5.14 15.75 -13.53
N LEU A 426 6.15 15.05 -14.05
CA LEU A 426 7.52 15.17 -13.57
C LEU A 426 8.13 16.53 -13.92
N GLU A 427 7.86 17.08 -15.12
CA GLU A 427 8.25 18.43 -15.48
C GLU A 427 7.63 19.47 -14.54
N ALA A 428 6.33 19.35 -14.27
CA ALA A 428 5.63 20.25 -13.37
C ALA A 428 6.15 20.14 -11.91
N LEU A 429 6.46 18.93 -11.46
CA LEU A 429 7.04 18.71 -10.13
C LEU A 429 8.45 19.33 -10.05
N ASP A 430 9.32 19.06 -11.02
CA ASP A 430 10.69 19.60 -11.04
C ASP A 430 10.67 21.15 -11.02
N ALA A 431 9.75 21.76 -11.78
CA ALA A 431 9.53 23.20 -11.76
C ALA A 431 9.05 23.70 -10.39
N TYR A 432 8.12 22.97 -9.76
CA TYR A 432 7.61 23.31 -8.42
C TYR A 432 8.73 23.20 -7.36
N LEU A 433 9.49 22.11 -7.34
CA LEU A 433 10.58 21.90 -6.38
C LEU A 433 11.64 23.01 -6.47
N ALA A 434 11.94 23.48 -7.69
CA ALA A 434 12.87 24.59 -7.91
C ALA A 434 12.38 25.91 -7.28
N THR A 435 11.09 26.12 -7.12
CA THR A 435 10.51 27.30 -6.44
C THR A 435 10.49 27.17 -4.91
N ARG A 436 10.71 25.96 -4.38
CA ARG A 436 10.57 25.64 -2.95
C ARG A 436 11.91 25.19 -2.34
N SER A 437 12.97 25.93 -2.64
CA SER A 437 14.29 25.70 -2.02
C SER A 437 14.28 25.85 -0.49
N ASP A 438 13.28 26.55 0.05
CA ASP A 438 12.99 26.65 1.48
C ASP A 438 12.67 25.28 2.13
N LEU A 439 12.09 24.34 1.39
CA LEU A 439 11.68 23.03 1.86
C LEU A 439 12.56 21.88 1.35
N PHE A 440 13.13 22.03 0.14
CA PHE A 440 13.86 20.97 -0.57
C PHE A 440 15.34 21.30 -0.83
N GLY A 441 15.82 22.49 -0.47
CA GLY A 441 17.16 23.01 -0.80
C GLY A 441 18.26 22.73 0.23
N GLY A 442 18.10 21.81 1.16
CA GLY A 442 19.17 21.41 2.07
C GLY A 442 20.17 20.47 1.40
N ASP A 443 21.49 20.75 1.50
CA ASP A 443 22.54 19.76 1.24
C ASP A 443 22.26 18.53 2.12
N ARG A 444 21.79 17.47 1.50
CA ARG A 444 21.69 16.15 2.16
C ARG A 444 23.08 15.53 2.15
N SER A 445 23.93 15.98 3.12
CA SER A 445 25.26 15.40 3.35
C SER A 445 25.15 14.10 4.13
#